data_0bcf06426e2c4c2b36f66f4c685dd0cd
#
_entry.id   0bcf06426e2c4c2b36f66f4c685dd0cd
#
_cell.length_a   1.000
_cell.length_b   1.000
_cell.length_c   1.000
_cell.angle_alpha   90.00
_cell.angle_beta   90.00
_cell.angle_gamma   90.00
#
_symmetry.space_group_name_H-M   'P 1'
#
loop_
_entity.id
_entity.type
_entity.pdbx_description
1 polymer ?
#
loop_
_entity_poly.entity_id
_entity_poly.type
_entity_poly.pdbx_seq_one_letter_code
_entity_poly.pdbx_strand_id
1 'polypeptide(L)'
;MKGGRTDANSAGSAAPAACPDGAAVLLPVYEGGVPLGRYSAARAVFTLPFRKATLPAAASFVKTVFLNFLVLQQKRRFGLSAIPVLSIDHPLDGKIPFTPSKVRIYMDFVSFFLRIHAMLLARLGGRRAEPLCASYLAFLGSLYEDGGSIYSRCMTTTDRPHYKRSPKFLTIHLFDPHLLCAPSLHVAIAAGSFAFVRKLFAADDLPLSAEEKAALLSEIYSGAAAITESVLFVKQHSINCVAGAFYMLTAAHEPGFFTAADAAAFTDALFSRGDGLAEPDKSALRASMLDSYGRLCAAFEASPEAGWRAPFFQWFKEYAAETGQLEIAAELADF
;
A
#
# COMPACT_ATOMS: atom_id res chain seq x y z
N MET A 1 11.06 71.97 5.54
CA MET A 1 11.50 71.48 4.20
C MET A 1 11.77 69.98 4.27
N LYS A 2 11.06 69.22 3.42
CA LYS A 2 11.34 67.88 2.91
C LYS A 2 11.69 66.79 3.98
N GLY A 3 10.92 65.80 4.33
CA GLY A 3 10.15 64.88 3.46
C GLY A 3 10.97 63.60 3.21
N GLY A 4 10.81 62.60 4.03
CA GLY A 4 11.41 61.27 3.83
C GLY A 4 10.44 60.18 4.29
N ARG A 5 9.69 59.64 3.33
CA ARG A 5 8.86 58.44 3.49
C ARG A 5 9.77 57.24 3.70
N THR A 6 9.52 56.45 4.71
CA THR A 6 9.99 55.08 4.85
C THR A 6 8.94 54.13 4.33
N ASP A 7 9.27 53.51 3.21
CA ASP A 7 8.42 52.48 2.59
C ASP A 7 8.47 51.19 3.44
N ALA A 8 7.29 50.75 3.85
CA ALA A 8 7.08 49.48 4.50
C ALA A 8 7.30 48.37 3.48
N ASN A 9 8.24 47.49 3.78
CA ASN A 9 8.55 46.29 3.02
C ASN A 9 7.44 45.26 3.26
N SER A 10 6.60 45.09 2.26
CA SER A 10 5.61 44.01 2.23
C SER A 10 6.32 42.68 1.97
N ALA A 11 6.47 41.88 3.02
CA ALA A 11 6.84 40.49 2.88
C ALA A 11 5.71 39.77 2.12
N GLY A 12 5.95 39.52 0.85
CA GLY A 12 5.10 38.69 0.02
C GLY A 12 5.09 37.25 0.54
N SER A 13 3.93 36.82 1.03
CA SER A 13 3.61 35.42 1.26
C SER A 13 3.73 34.68 -0.08
N ALA A 14 4.79 33.91 -0.22
CA ALA A 14 4.89 32.97 -1.32
C ALA A 14 3.83 31.87 -1.11
N ALA A 15 2.81 31.89 -1.95
CA ALA A 15 1.88 30.78 -2.07
C ALA A 15 2.67 29.49 -2.38
N PRO A 16 2.31 28.32 -1.79
CA PRO A 16 2.93 27.07 -2.13
C PRO A 16 2.79 26.82 -3.63
N ALA A 17 3.89 26.50 -4.29
CA ALA A 17 3.94 26.20 -5.70
C ALA A 17 2.94 25.09 -5.99
N ALA A 18 1.94 25.37 -6.82
CA ALA A 18 1.02 24.38 -7.36
C ALA A 18 1.86 23.29 -8.05
N CYS A 19 1.67 22.05 -7.61
CA CYS A 19 2.18 20.88 -8.33
C CYS A 19 1.69 20.98 -9.79
N PRO A 20 2.56 20.71 -10.78
CA PRO A 20 2.11 20.68 -12.16
C PRO A 20 1.01 19.63 -12.28
N ASP A 21 -0.08 20.00 -12.92
CA ASP A 21 -1.28 19.21 -13.14
C ASP A 21 -0.91 17.80 -13.61
N GLY A 22 -0.89 16.85 -12.66
CA GLY A 22 -0.81 15.45 -12.97
C GLY A 22 -2.15 14.98 -13.52
N ALA A 23 -2.38 15.19 -14.80
CA ALA A 23 -3.46 14.51 -15.51
C ALA A 23 -3.32 13.02 -15.22
N ALA A 24 -4.36 12.41 -14.65
CA ALA A 24 -4.40 10.97 -14.45
C ALA A 24 -4.08 10.31 -15.80
N VAL A 25 -2.93 9.67 -15.91
CA VAL A 25 -2.58 8.93 -17.11
C VAL A 25 -3.54 7.76 -17.16
N LEU A 26 -4.58 7.88 -18.00
CA LEU A 26 -5.49 6.77 -18.29
C LEU A 26 -4.66 5.68 -18.97
N LEU A 27 -4.18 4.74 -18.19
CA LEU A 27 -3.49 3.57 -18.72
C LEU A 27 -4.52 2.68 -19.43
N PRO A 28 -4.19 2.11 -20.59
CA PRO A 28 -5.08 1.17 -21.26
C PRO A 28 -5.37 -0.01 -20.33
N VAL A 29 -6.64 -0.42 -20.27
CA VAL A 29 -7.04 -1.56 -19.43
C VAL A 29 -6.37 -2.83 -19.97
N TYR A 30 -5.66 -3.54 -19.09
CA TYR A 30 -5.09 -4.84 -19.42
C TYR A 30 -6.20 -5.91 -19.37
N GLU A 31 -6.54 -6.49 -20.50
CA GLU A 31 -7.59 -7.52 -20.64
C GLU A 31 -7.02 -8.95 -20.71
N GLY A 32 -5.71 -9.10 -20.54
CA GLY A 32 -5.03 -10.40 -20.60
C GLY A 32 -5.24 -11.26 -19.35
N GLY A 33 -4.52 -12.37 -19.31
CA GLY A 33 -4.52 -13.32 -18.18
C GLY A 33 -3.87 -12.77 -16.90
N VAL A 34 -3.06 -13.58 -16.23
CA VAL A 34 -2.33 -13.14 -15.03
C VAL A 34 -1.34 -12.02 -15.39
N PRO A 35 -1.42 -10.83 -14.75
CA PRO A 35 -0.49 -9.72 -15.01
C PRO A 35 0.96 -10.16 -14.87
N LEU A 36 1.79 -9.81 -15.86
CA LEU A 36 3.18 -10.24 -15.98
C LEU A 36 3.37 -11.78 -15.98
N GLY A 37 2.34 -12.56 -16.28
CA GLY A 37 2.36 -14.03 -16.20
C GLY A 37 3.42 -14.72 -17.07
N ARG A 38 3.93 -14.03 -18.10
CA ARG A 38 5.06 -14.50 -18.94
C ARG A 38 6.42 -14.43 -18.22
N TYR A 39 6.53 -13.75 -17.10
CA TYR A 39 7.76 -13.66 -16.29
C TYR A 39 7.66 -14.59 -15.08
N SER A 40 8.58 -15.54 -14.99
CA SER A 40 8.57 -16.54 -13.92
C SER A 40 9.01 -15.95 -12.56
N ALA A 41 8.13 -15.97 -11.57
CA ALA A 41 8.48 -15.61 -10.19
C ALA A 41 9.64 -16.48 -9.65
N ALA A 42 9.69 -17.76 -10.02
CA ALA A 42 10.77 -18.67 -9.65
C ALA A 42 12.13 -18.17 -10.13
N ARG A 43 12.21 -17.55 -11.32
CA ARG A 43 13.45 -16.94 -11.82
C ARG A 43 14.00 -15.89 -10.85
N ALA A 44 13.14 -15.04 -10.29
CA ALA A 44 13.57 -14.04 -9.31
C ALA A 44 14.07 -14.72 -8.02
N VAL A 45 13.30 -15.67 -7.47
CA VAL A 45 13.68 -16.41 -6.25
C VAL A 45 15.03 -17.11 -6.39
N PHE A 46 15.31 -17.75 -7.53
CA PHE A 46 16.56 -18.46 -7.78
C PHE A 46 17.68 -17.58 -8.37
N THR A 47 17.46 -16.28 -8.56
CA THR A 47 18.49 -15.38 -9.09
C THR A 47 18.95 -14.38 -8.04
N LEU A 48 18.00 -13.68 -7.39
CA LEU A 48 18.33 -12.54 -6.53
C LEU A 48 19.26 -12.89 -5.34
N PRO A 49 19.06 -14.00 -4.59
CA PRO A 49 19.92 -14.34 -3.46
C PRO A 49 21.33 -14.80 -3.87
N PHE A 50 21.55 -15.12 -5.15
CA PHE A 50 22.82 -15.66 -5.64
C PHE A 50 23.64 -14.64 -6.44
N ARG A 51 23.21 -13.39 -6.53
CA ARG A 51 23.92 -12.30 -7.19
C ARG A 51 24.52 -11.35 -6.15
N LYS A 52 25.82 -11.04 -6.28
CA LYS A 52 26.52 -10.16 -5.32
C LYS A 52 25.84 -8.79 -5.18
N ALA A 53 25.29 -8.25 -6.25
CA ALA A 53 24.64 -6.95 -6.25
C ALA A 53 23.28 -6.95 -5.53
N THR A 54 22.54 -8.05 -5.51
CA THR A 54 21.20 -8.15 -4.94
C THR A 54 21.16 -8.89 -3.59
N LEU A 55 22.18 -9.71 -3.28
CA LEU A 55 22.23 -10.50 -2.05
C LEU A 55 22.04 -9.66 -0.76
N PRO A 56 22.74 -8.52 -0.57
CA PRO A 56 22.54 -7.72 0.64
C PRO A 56 21.10 -7.22 0.79
N ALA A 57 20.50 -6.71 -0.31
CA ALA A 57 19.12 -6.23 -0.31
C ALA A 57 18.13 -7.39 -0.09
N ALA A 58 18.36 -8.56 -0.69
CA ALA A 58 17.52 -9.73 -0.48
C ALA A 58 17.59 -10.22 0.98
N ALA A 59 18.78 -10.29 1.58
CA ALA A 59 18.95 -10.66 2.97
C ALA A 59 18.29 -9.67 3.94
N SER A 60 18.47 -8.36 3.69
CA SER A 60 17.80 -7.30 4.45
C SER A 60 16.28 -7.41 4.34
N PHE A 61 15.74 -7.56 3.13
CA PHE A 61 14.31 -7.73 2.91
C PHE A 61 13.74 -8.92 3.68
N VAL A 62 14.36 -10.10 3.55
CA VAL A 62 13.91 -11.30 4.28
C VAL A 62 13.96 -11.09 5.80
N LYS A 63 15.05 -10.49 6.32
CA LYS A 63 15.17 -10.15 7.75
C LYS A 63 14.04 -9.21 8.19
N THR A 64 13.78 -8.15 7.44
CA THR A 64 12.74 -7.16 7.74
C THR A 64 11.35 -7.80 7.75
N VAL A 65 11.01 -8.59 6.73
CA VAL A 65 9.74 -9.34 6.68
C VAL A 65 9.62 -10.28 7.88
N PHE A 66 10.68 -11.02 8.20
CA PHE A 66 10.66 -11.95 9.33
C PHE A 66 10.42 -11.25 10.67
N LEU A 67 11.12 -10.14 10.93
CA LEU A 67 11.04 -9.44 12.22
C LEU A 67 9.77 -8.58 12.33
N ASN A 68 9.48 -7.75 11.34
CA ASN A 68 8.43 -6.73 11.41
C ASN A 68 7.05 -7.26 11.03
N PHE A 69 6.97 -8.45 10.45
CA PHE A 69 5.70 -9.07 10.12
C PHE A 69 5.51 -10.40 10.86
N LEU A 70 6.32 -11.43 10.60
CA LEU A 70 6.08 -12.75 11.17
C LEU A 70 6.29 -12.80 12.69
N VAL A 71 7.44 -12.36 13.19
CA VAL A 71 7.76 -12.42 14.62
C VAL A 71 6.83 -11.52 15.42
N LEU A 72 6.56 -10.31 14.92
CA LEU A 72 5.74 -9.32 15.61
C LEU A 72 4.35 -9.89 15.94
N GLN A 73 3.63 -10.39 14.95
CA GLN A 73 2.28 -10.92 15.15
C GLN A 73 2.25 -12.26 15.91
N GLN A 74 3.28 -13.12 15.74
CA GLN A 74 3.34 -14.36 16.52
C GLN A 74 3.60 -14.09 18.00
N LYS A 75 4.43 -13.10 18.35
CA LYS A 75 4.59 -12.68 19.75
C LYS A 75 3.24 -12.30 20.39
N ARG A 76 2.39 -11.53 19.68
CA ARG A 76 1.07 -11.16 20.18
C ARG A 76 0.13 -12.37 20.28
N ARG A 77 0.14 -13.24 19.27
CA ARG A 77 -0.66 -14.48 19.26
C ARG A 77 -0.37 -15.38 20.47
N PHE A 78 0.89 -15.47 20.88
CA PHE A 78 1.32 -16.30 22.01
C PHE A 78 1.34 -15.55 23.35
N GLY A 79 0.77 -14.36 23.44
CA GLY A 79 0.72 -13.58 24.68
C GLY A 79 2.07 -13.00 25.13
N LEU A 80 3.07 -12.98 24.25
CA LEU A 80 4.40 -12.44 24.53
C LEU A 80 4.55 -10.94 24.22
N SER A 81 3.42 -10.28 23.94
CA SER A 81 3.36 -8.84 23.65
C SER A 81 2.03 -8.29 24.16
N ALA A 82 2.07 -7.11 24.78
CA ALA A 82 0.91 -6.36 25.27
C ALA A 82 0.40 -5.31 24.26
N ILE A 83 0.89 -5.29 23.03
CA ILE A 83 0.46 -4.32 22.00
C ILE A 83 -1.07 -4.37 21.86
N PRO A 84 -1.79 -3.23 21.98
CA PRO A 84 -3.24 -3.19 21.80
C PRO A 84 -3.65 -3.64 20.39
N VAL A 85 -4.84 -4.24 20.29
CA VAL A 85 -5.41 -4.73 19.03
C VAL A 85 -6.74 -4.06 18.77
N LEU A 86 -6.76 -3.10 17.85
CA LEU A 86 -7.94 -2.34 17.45
C LEU A 86 -8.72 -3.08 16.36
N SER A 87 -10.04 -3.31 16.54
CA SER A 87 -10.92 -3.69 15.43
C SER A 87 -11.19 -2.46 14.56
N ILE A 88 -10.87 -2.57 13.25
CA ILE A 88 -10.89 -1.43 12.33
C ILE A 88 -11.88 -1.63 11.18
N ASP A 89 -12.93 -2.41 11.41
CA ASP A 89 -13.99 -2.65 10.44
C ASP A 89 -14.76 -1.37 10.12
N HIS A 90 -15.06 -1.15 8.85
CA HIS A 90 -15.92 -0.04 8.44
C HIS A 90 -17.37 -0.53 8.25
N PRO A 91 -18.41 0.25 8.62
CA PRO A 91 -19.80 -0.18 8.44
C PRO A 91 -20.17 -0.59 7.02
N LEU A 92 -19.54 0.01 6.00
CA LEU A 92 -19.74 -0.34 4.60
C LEU A 92 -19.08 -1.68 4.19
N ASP A 93 -18.15 -2.23 4.98
CA ASP A 93 -17.55 -3.54 4.66
C ASP A 93 -18.58 -4.65 4.56
N GLY A 94 -19.69 -4.53 5.30
CA GLY A 94 -20.83 -5.44 5.23
C GLY A 94 -21.50 -5.51 3.86
N LYS A 95 -21.35 -4.46 3.03
CA LYS A 95 -21.89 -4.41 1.66
C LYS A 95 -21.09 -5.25 0.69
N ILE A 96 -19.80 -5.43 0.92
CA ILE A 96 -18.91 -6.20 0.04
C ILE A 96 -19.18 -7.70 0.25
N PRO A 97 -19.58 -8.47 -0.79
CA PRO A 97 -19.86 -9.88 -0.62
C PRO A 97 -18.58 -10.68 -0.38
N PHE A 98 -18.64 -11.67 0.52
CA PHE A 98 -17.54 -12.61 0.69
C PHE A 98 -17.42 -13.51 -0.55
N THR A 99 -16.31 -13.40 -1.28
CA THR A 99 -16.05 -14.10 -2.54
C THR A 99 -14.79 -14.97 -2.44
N PRO A 100 -14.92 -16.22 -1.93
CA PRO A 100 -13.76 -17.09 -1.69
C PRO A 100 -12.89 -17.39 -2.93
N SER A 101 -13.46 -17.34 -4.13
CA SER A 101 -12.72 -17.58 -5.38
C SER A 101 -11.62 -16.56 -5.63
N LYS A 102 -11.79 -15.31 -5.15
CA LYS A 102 -10.79 -14.23 -5.27
C LYS A 102 -9.53 -14.48 -4.41
N VAL A 103 -9.51 -15.50 -3.53
CA VAL A 103 -8.30 -15.88 -2.76
C VAL A 103 -7.10 -16.20 -3.64
N ARG A 104 -7.31 -16.60 -4.89
CA ARG A 104 -6.22 -16.83 -5.83
C ARG A 104 -5.48 -15.54 -6.17
N ILE A 105 -6.22 -14.45 -6.36
CA ILE A 105 -5.68 -13.11 -6.66
C ILE A 105 -5.01 -12.56 -5.38
N TYR A 106 -5.69 -12.69 -4.24
CA TYR A 106 -5.14 -12.30 -2.94
C TYR A 106 -3.76 -12.93 -2.68
N MET A 107 -3.63 -14.24 -2.85
CA MET A 107 -2.35 -14.95 -2.61
C MET A 107 -1.31 -14.70 -3.71
N ASP A 108 -1.69 -14.14 -4.84
CA ASP A 108 -0.78 -13.86 -5.95
C ASP A 108 0.16 -12.67 -5.67
N PHE A 109 -0.07 -11.89 -4.61
CA PHE A 109 0.70 -10.68 -4.32
C PHE A 109 2.21 -10.94 -4.22
N VAL A 110 2.63 -12.07 -3.62
CA VAL A 110 4.05 -12.45 -3.56
C VAL A 110 4.59 -12.74 -4.96
N SER A 111 3.86 -13.54 -5.74
CA SER A 111 4.27 -13.82 -7.12
C SER A 111 4.26 -12.56 -7.97
N PHE A 112 3.37 -11.62 -7.70
CA PHE A 112 3.25 -10.35 -8.42
C PHE A 112 4.54 -9.53 -8.32
N PHE A 113 5.02 -9.21 -7.12
CA PHE A 113 6.27 -8.44 -6.99
C PHE A 113 7.51 -9.23 -7.44
N LEU A 114 7.51 -10.56 -7.30
CA LEU A 114 8.56 -11.41 -7.86
C LEU A 114 8.58 -11.40 -9.40
N ARG A 115 7.41 -11.37 -10.05
CA ARG A 115 7.33 -11.22 -11.51
C ARG A 115 7.85 -9.87 -11.99
N ILE A 116 7.69 -8.80 -11.21
CA ILE A 116 8.32 -7.51 -11.51
C ILE A 116 9.85 -7.63 -11.53
N HIS A 117 10.46 -8.29 -10.53
CA HIS A 117 11.90 -8.57 -10.56
C HIS A 117 12.30 -9.40 -11.79
N ALA A 118 11.53 -10.46 -12.07
CA ALA A 118 11.80 -11.31 -13.24
C ALA A 118 11.66 -10.55 -14.58
N MET A 119 10.72 -9.61 -14.65
CA MET A 119 10.54 -8.70 -15.78
C MET A 119 11.78 -7.79 -15.96
N LEU A 120 12.24 -7.14 -14.88
CA LEU A 120 13.45 -6.31 -14.91
C LEU A 120 14.67 -7.14 -15.38
N LEU A 121 14.88 -8.33 -14.81
CA LEU A 121 15.97 -9.24 -15.20
C LEU A 121 15.87 -9.68 -16.66
N ALA A 122 14.66 -9.88 -17.19
CA ALA A 122 14.45 -10.34 -18.56
C ALA A 122 14.62 -9.23 -19.59
N ARG A 123 14.15 -8.01 -19.26
CA ARG A 123 14.08 -6.90 -20.21
C ARG A 123 15.36 -6.05 -20.25
N LEU A 124 16.06 -5.92 -19.11
CA LEU A 124 17.20 -5.01 -18.99
C LEU A 124 18.56 -5.73 -18.97
N GLY A 125 18.56 -7.06 -18.78
CA GLY A 125 19.79 -7.86 -18.65
C GLY A 125 20.49 -7.66 -17.30
N GLY A 126 21.39 -8.61 -16.94
CA GLY A 126 21.94 -8.72 -15.57
C GLY A 126 22.57 -7.44 -15.04
N ARG A 127 23.51 -6.83 -15.76
CA ARG A 127 24.26 -5.65 -15.26
C ARG A 127 23.38 -4.43 -14.96
N ARG A 128 22.34 -4.19 -15.75
CA ARG A 128 21.40 -3.07 -15.56
C ARG A 128 20.28 -3.44 -14.58
N ALA A 129 19.79 -4.68 -14.64
CA ALA A 129 18.68 -5.14 -13.81
C ALA A 129 19.05 -5.32 -12.35
N GLU A 130 20.28 -5.80 -12.04
CA GLU A 130 20.67 -6.14 -10.66
C GLU A 130 20.58 -4.93 -9.69
N PRO A 131 21.11 -3.73 -9.99
CA PRO A 131 20.95 -2.56 -9.12
C PRO A 131 19.49 -2.17 -8.94
N LEU A 132 18.69 -2.24 -10.01
CA LEU A 132 17.27 -1.90 -9.96
C LEU A 132 16.46 -2.92 -9.15
N CYS A 133 16.80 -4.19 -9.27
CA CYS A 133 16.22 -5.24 -8.42
C CYS A 133 16.60 -5.05 -6.94
N ALA A 134 17.85 -4.65 -6.65
CA ALA A 134 18.29 -4.34 -5.29
C ALA A 134 17.53 -3.13 -4.72
N SER A 135 17.36 -2.06 -5.50
CA SER A 135 16.58 -0.88 -5.11
C SER A 135 15.11 -1.23 -4.88
N TYR A 136 14.54 -2.10 -5.73
CA TYR A 136 13.16 -2.53 -5.56
C TYR A 136 12.98 -3.43 -4.32
N LEU A 137 13.93 -4.32 -4.02
CA LEU A 137 13.92 -5.09 -2.76
C LEU A 137 14.04 -4.18 -1.54
N ALA A 138 14.90 -3.16 -1.58
CA ALA A 138 15.03 -2.18 -0.52
C ALA A 138 13.73 -1.39 -0.31
N PHE A 139 13.09 -0.97 -1.40
CA PHE A 139 11.77 -0.33 -1.36
C PHE A 139 10.70 -1.24 -0.75
N LEU A 140 10.61 -2.50 -1.17
CA LEU A 140 9.69 -3.46 -0.55
C LEU A 140 9.99 -3.64 0.94
N GLY A 141 11.27 -3.67 1.32
CA GLY A 141 11.70 -3.71 2.72
C GLY A 141 11.21 -2.50 3.52
N SER A 142 11.33 -1.27 2.96
CA SER A 142 10.85 -0.06 3.63
C SER A 142 9.34 -0.09 3.91
N LEU A 143 8.53 -0.67 3.01
CA LEU A 143 7.09 -0.83 3.26
C LEU A 143 6.79 -1.72 4.48
N TYR A 144 7.58 -2.78 4.68
CA TYR A 144 7.46 -3.62 5.88
C TYR A 144 7.98 -2.91 7.14
N GLU A 145 8.98 -2.05 7.02
CA GLU A 145 9.48 -1.22 8.14
C GLU A 145 8.45 -0.16 8.50
N ASP A 146 7.87 0.50 7.52
CA ASP A 146 6.83 1.51 7.72
C ASP A 146 5.59 0.91 8.37
N GLY A 147 5.03 -0.17 7.81
CA GLY A 147 3.94 -0.91 8.42
C GLY A 147 4.29 -1.41 9.83
N GLY A 148 5.47 -2.01 9.98
CA GLY A 148 5.97 -2.51 11.26
C GLY A 148 6.07 -1.43 12.33
N SER A 149 6.40 -0.20 11.95
CA SER A 149 6.46 0.95 12.86
C SER A 149 5.09 1.36 13.42
N ILE A 150 4.01 1.10 12.68
CA ILE A 150 2.63 1.28 13.14
C ILE A 150 2.21 0.07 14.00
N TYR A 151 2.37 -1.15 13.47
CA TYR A 151 1.92 -2.38 14.14
C TYR A 151 2.61 -2.63 15.48
N SER A 152 3.85 -2.15 15.67
CA SER A 152 4.58 -2.29 16.94
C SER A 152 4.00 -1.45 18.07
N ARG A 153 3.11 -0.49 17.76
CA ARG A 153 2.43 0.36 18.76
C ARG A 153 0.94 0.04 18.86
N CYS A 154 0.29 -0.23 17.75
CA CYS A 154 -1.11 -0.65 17.70
C CYS A 154 -1.29 -1.66 16.57
N MET A 155 -1.67 -2.87 16.89
CA MET A 155 -2.12 -3.85 15.93
C MET A 155 -3.57 -3.61 15.56
N THR A 156 -3.96 -4.05 14.38
CA THR A 156 -5.33 -3.91 13.91
C THR A 156 -5.85 -5.23 13.37
N THR A 157 -7.13 -5.48 13.62
CA THR A 157 -7.84 -6.66 13.11
C THR A 157 -9.14 -6.25 12.43
N THR A 158 -9.71 -7.16 11.65
CA THR A 158 -11.05 -7.00 11.07
C THR A 158 -11.85 -8.29 11.26
N ASP A 159 -13.17 -8.18 11.21
CA ASP A 159 -14.04 -9.35 11.24
C ASP A 159 -13.88 -10.16 9.95
N ARG A 160 -13.36 -11.37 10.08
CA ARG A 160 -13.17 -12.27 8.93
C ARG A 160 -13.92 -13.58 9.12
N PRO A 161 -14.57 -14.09 8.06
CA PRO A 161 -15.32 -15.33 8.14
C PRO A 161 -14.39 -16.54 8.37
N HIS A 162 -14.79 -17.43 9.28
CA HIS A 162 -14.13 -18.73 9.49
C HIS A 162 -14.43 -19.69 8.33
N TYR A 163 -13.73 -19.53 7.21
CA TYR A 163 -13.94 -20.35 6.02
C TYR A 163 -12.88 -21.46 5.91
N LYS A 164 -13.32 -22.72 6.06
CA LYS A 164 -12.47 -23.92 6.08
C LYS A 164 -12.52 -24.77 4.80
N ARG A 165 -13.35 -24.39 3.82
CA ARG A 165 -13.57 -25.21 2.60
C ARG A 165 -12.49 -25.08 1.53
N SER A 166 -11.43 -24.28 1.76
CA SER A 166 -10.34 -24.07 0.81
C SER A 166 -9.00 -24.25 1.49
N PRO A 167 -8.08 -25.08 0.94
CA PRO A 167 -6.72 -25.22 1.47
C PRO A 167 -5.97 -23.87 1.56
N LYS A 168 -6.24 -22.95 0.62
CA LYS A 168 -5.63 -21.62 0.63
C LYS A 168 -6.05 -20.79 1.84
N PHE A 169 -7.33 -20.83 2.21
CA PHE A 169 -7.80 -20.16 3.42
C PHE A 169 -7.26 -20.83 4.69
N LEU A 170 -7.14 -22.15 4.71
CA LEU A 170 -6.51 -22.85 5.83
C LEU A 170 -5.06 -22.41 6.01
N THR A 171 -4.31 -22.27 4.90
CA THR A 171 -2.94 -21.73 4.93
C THR A 171 -2.91 -20.30 5.49
N ILE A 172 -3.80 -19.41 5.03
CA ILE A 172 -3.91 -18.04 5.54
C ILE A 172 -4.17 -18.06 7.05
N HIS A 173 -5.20 -18.79 7.50
CA HIS A 173 -5.57 -18.85 8.93
C HIS A 173 -4.48 -19.47 9.81
N LEU A 174 -3.63 -20.35 9.27
CA LEU A 174 -2.54 -20.96 10.01
C LEU A 174 -1.37 -20.00 10.22
N PHE A 175 -0.97 -19.29 9.16
CA PHE A 175 0.24 -18.45 9.16
C PHE A 175 -0.03 -16.98 9.49
N ASP A 176 -1.24 -16.49 9.25
CA ASP A 176 -1.65 -15.12 9.51
C ASP A 176 -2.64 -15.03 10.67
N PRO A 177 -2.19 -14.63 11.88
CA PRO A 177 -3.07 -14.37 13.03
C PRO A 177 -4.07 -13.24 12.81
N HIS A 178 -3.98 -12.50 11.71
CA HIS A 178 -4.87 -11.39 11.36
C HIS A 178 -4.78 -10.19 12.33
N LEU A 179 -3.58 -9.78 12.62
CA LEU A 179 -3.30 -8.72 13.59
C LEU A 179 -2.63 -7.49 12.97
N LEU A 180 -2.36 -7.49 11.66
CA LEU A 180 -1.63 -6.45 10.94
C LEU A 180 -2.45 -5.95 9.75
N CYS A 181 -3.69 -5.47 10.01
CA CYS A 181 -4.63 -5.16 8.94
C CYS A 181 -4.47 -3.73 8.40
N ALA A 182 -4.22 -2.73 9.24
CA ALA A 182 -4.07 -1.34 8.82
C ALA A 182 -2.74 -0.74 9.29
N PRO A 183 -1.96 -0.17 8.33
CA PRO A 183 -2.18 -0.12 6.89
C PRO A 183 -2.06 -1.49 6.21
N SER A 184 -2.83 -1.76 5.14
CA SER A 184 -2.72 -3.03 4.44
C SER A 184 -1.41 -3.16 3.67
N LEU A 185 -0.50 -4.06 4.08
CA LEU A 185 0.74 -4.32 3.33
C LEU A 185 0.49 -4.95 1.95
N HIS A 186 -0.58 -5.72 1.77
CA HIS A 186 -0.95 -6.23 0.45
C HIS A 186 -1.19 -5.08 -0.53
N VAL A 187 -1.95 -4.07 -0.09
CA VAL A 187 -2.27 -2.88 -0.88
C VAL A 187 -1.02 -2.01 -1.08
N ALA A 188 -0.27 -1.75 -0.01
CA ALA A 188 0.94 -0.93 -0.07
C ALA A 188 1.99 -1.54 -1.01
N ILE A 189 2.22 -2.85 -0.95
CA ILE A 189 3.14 -3.55 -1.85
C ILE A 189 2.62 -3.50 -3.29
N ALA A 190 1.34 -3.76 -3.53
CA ALA A 190 0.78 -3.80 -4.88
C ALA A 190 0.79 -2.41 -5.53
N ALA A 191 0.17 -1.40 -4.88
CA ALA A 191 0.12 -0.03 -5.40
C ALA A 191 1.48 0.65 -5.41
N GLY A 192 2.30 0.43 -4.37
CA GLY A 192 3.67 0.93 -4.29
C GLY A 192 4.57 0.34 -5.38
N SER A 193 4.40 -0.93 -5.75
CA SER A 193 5.12 -1.53 -6.89
C SER A 193 4.81 -0.83 -8.20
N PHE A 194 3.54 -0.46 -8.42
CA PHE A 194 3.17 0.36 -9.58
C PHE A 194 3.86 1.71 -9.56
N ALA A 195 3.80 2.44 -8.43
CA ALA A 195 4.44 3.74 -8.28
C ALA A 195 5.97 3.66 -8.49
N PHE A 196 6.61 2.63 -7.92
CA PHE A 196 8.04 2.39 -8.08
C PHE A 196 8.43 2.16 -9.55
N VAL A 197 7.71 1.28 -10.26
CA VAL A 197 8.03 0.99 -11.68
C VAL A 197 7.70 2.19 -12.55
N ARG A 198 6.63 2.94 -12.27
CA ARG A 198 6.30 4.19 -12.98
C ARG A 198 7.46 5.19 -12.87
N LYS A 199 7.97 5.42 -11.65
CA LYS A 199 9.13 6.27 -11.41
C LYS A 199 10.37 5.75 -12.15
N LEU A 200 10.62 4.45 -12.09
CA LEU A 200 11.72 3.82 -12.81
C LEU A 200 11.62 4.04 -14.34
N PHE A 201 10.41 3.90 -14.90
CA PHE A 201 10.19 4.05 -16.33
C PHE A 201 10.17 5.51 -16.81
N ALA A 202 10.03 6.46 -15.88
CA ALA A 202 10.21 7.88 -16.21
C ALA A 202 11.68 8.26 -16.49
N ALA A 203 12.64 7.43 -16.07
CA ALA A 203 14.05 7.61 -16.43
C ALA A 203 14.25 7.24 -17.90
N ASP A 204 14.98 8.11 -18.64
CA ASP A 204 15.14 7.98 -20.10
C ASP A 204 16.19 6.95 -20.54
N ASP A 205 16.98 6.43 -19.61
CA ASP A 205 18.13 5.56 -19.92
C ASP A 205 17.78 4.06 -20.08
N LEU A 206 16.50 3.69 -19.95
CA LEU A 206 16.08 2.30 -20.08
C LEU A 206 15.87 1.91 -21.55
N PRO A 207 16.35 0.72 -21.98
CA PRO A 207 16.23 0.23 -23.35
C PRO A 207 14.82 -0.37 -23.62
N LEU A 208 13.78 0.43 -23.37
CA LEU A 208 12.37 0.08 -23.58
C LEU A 208 11.70 1.21 -24.35
N SER A 209 10.89 0.88 -25.35
CA SER A 209 10.09 1.89 -26.04
C SER A 209 9.01 2.47 -25.14
N ALA A 210 8.46 3.63 -25.50
CA ALA A 210 7.35 4.24 -24.76
C ALA A 210 6.12 3.32 -24.71
N GLU A 211 5.84 2.63 -25.81
CA GLU A 211 4.72 1.67 -25.91
C GLU A 211 4.95 0.46 -25.00
N GLU A 212 6.18 -0.06 -24.93
CA GLU A 212 6.52 -1.17 -24.03
C GLU A 212 6.41 -0.75 -22.56
N LYS A 213 6.92 0.45 -22.21
CA LYS A 213 6.78 1.01 -20.86
C LYS A 213 5.29 1.15 -20.49
N ALA A 214 4.47 1.72 -21.37
CA ALA A 214 3.03 1.89 -21.15
C ALA A 214 2.30 0.55 -20.99
N ALA A 215 2.59 -0.44 -21.83
CA ALA A 215 1.99 -1.77 -21.75
C ALA A 215 2.34 -2.48 -20.43
N LEU A 216 3.60 -2.43 -20.02
CA LEU A 216 4.05 -3.03 -18.75
C LEU A 216 3.42 -2.32 -17.54
N LEU A 217 3.33 -0.98 -17.56
CA LEU A 217 2.66 -0.22 -16.49
C LEU A 217 1.18 -0.54 -16.41
N SER A 218 0.48 -0.70 -17.55
CA SER A 218 -0.92 -1.12 -17.59
C SER A 218 -1.12 -2.48 -16.93
N GLU A 219 -0.26 -3.47 -17.22
CA GLU A 219 -0.33 -4.79 -16.58
C GLU A 219 -0.07 -4.69 -15.08
N ILE A 220 0.93 -3.92 -14.66
CA ILE A 220 1.28 -3.76 -13.23
C ILE A 220 0.13 -3.05 -12.50
N TYR A 221 -0.41 -1.97 -13.06
CA TYR A 221 -1.56 -1.26 -12.49
C TYR A 221 -2.77 -2.18 -12.33
N SER A 222 -3.12 -2.92 -13.39
CA SER A 222 -4.25 -3.86 -13.37
C SER A 222 -4.07 -4.97 -12.33
N GLY A 223 -2.84 -5.49 -12.19
CA GLY A 223 -2.50 -6.47 -11.16
C GLY A 223 -2.60 -5.91 -9.75
N ALA A 224 -2.08 -4.70 -9.55
CA ALA A 224 -2.14 -4.01 -8.27
C ALA A 224 -3.59 -3.69 -7.87
N ALA A 225 -4.41 -3.19 -8.78
CA ALA A 225 -5.83 -2.93 -8.54
C ALA A 225 -6.60 -4.23 -8.21
N ALA A 226 -6.34 -5.33 -8.95
CA ALA A 226 -6.97 -6.61 -8.69
C ALA A 226 -6.59 -7.19 -7.30
N ILE A 227 -5.34 -7.06 -6.88
CA ILE A 227 -4.88 -7.47 -5.54
C ILE A 227 -5.56 -6.60 -4.49
N THR A 228 -5.56 -5.27 -4.65
CA THR A 228 -6.21 -4.31 -3.76
C THR A 228 -7.70 -4.60 -3.60
N GLU A 229 -8.39 -4.92 -4.68
CA GLU A 229 -9.80 -5.31 -4.64
C GLU A 229 -9.99 -6.66 -3.91
N SER A 230 -9.11 -7.62 -4.18
CA SER A 230 -9.26 -8.99 -3.66
C SER A 230 -9.21 -9.05 -2.13
N VAL A 231 -8.41 -8.18 -1.47
CA VAL A 231 -8.30 -8.17 -0.01
C VAL A 231 -9.65 -7.89 0.67
N LEU A 232 -10.49 -7.08 0.02
CA LEU A 232 -11.83 -6.71 0.50
C LEU A 232 -12.82 -7.87 0.31
N PHE A 233 -12.82 -8.51 -0.87
CA PHE A 233 -13.73 -9.62 -1.19
C PHE A 233 -13.41 -10.91 -0.45
N VAL A 234 -12.15 -11.15 -0.08
CA VAL A 234 -11.78 -12.30 0.77
C VAL A 234 -11.89 -11.98 2.26
N LYS A 235 -12.34 -10.75 2.59
CA LYS A 235 -12.52 -10.28 3.98
C LYS A 235 -11.25 -10.39 4.83
N GLN A 236 -10.11 -10.09 4.22
CA GLN A 236 -8.85 -10.01 4.97
C GLN A 236 -8.51 -8.57 5.35
N HIS A 237 -9.20 -7.58 4.79
CA HIS A 237 -9.02 -6.16 5.11
C HIS A 237 -10.33 -5.40 4.97
N SER A 238 -10.47 -4.32 5.73
CA SER A 238 -11.48 -3.28 5.61
C SER A 238 -11.10 -2.23 4.57
N ILE A 239 -12.05 -1.43 4.09
CA ILE A 239 -11.76 -0.24 3.28
C ILE A 239 -10.88 0.75 4.03
N ASN A 240 -10.96 0.81 5.36
CA ASN A 240 -10.06 1.58 6.24
C ASN A 240 -8.60 1.17 6.06
N CYS A 241 -8.33 -0.14 5.90
CA CYS A 241 -6.98 -0.66 5.69
C CYS A 241 -6.41 -0.23 4.33
N VAL A 242 -7.27 -0.10 3.30
CA VAL A 242 -6.89 0.37 1.97
C VAL A 242 -6.54 1.86 2.01
N ALA A 243 -7.40 2.68 2.61
CA ALA A 243 -7.17 4.12 2.79
C ALA A 243 -5.86 4.39 3.54
N GLY A 244 -5.61 3.66 4.64
CA GLY A 244 -4.37 3.74 5.39
C GLY A 244 -3.13 3.35 4.57
N ALA A 245 -3.22 2.34 3.71
CA ALA A 245 -2.12 1.95 2.84
C ALA A 245 -1.78 3.02 1.80
N PHE A 246 -2.79 3.65 1.18
CA PHE A 246 -2.58 4.76 0.26
C PHE A 246 -1.97 5.98 0.96
N TYR A 247 -2.46 6.32 2.15
CA TYR A 247 -1.86 7.39 2.96
C TYR A 247 -0.39 7.09 3.29
N MET A 248 -0.07 5.88 3.73
CA MET A 248 1.32 5.49 4.00
C MET A 248 2.21 5.68 2.77
N LEU A 249 1.75 5.26 1.59
CA LEU A 249 2.50 5.46 0.34
C LEU A 249 2.69 6.94 -0.01
N THR A 250 1.72 7.80 0.30
CA THR A 250 1.80 9.24 0.04
C THR A 250 2.74 9.96 1.01
N ALA A 251 2.63 9.64 2.31
CA ALA A 251 3.24 10.45 3.36
C ALA A 251 4.60 9.91 3.85
N ALA A 252 4.87 8.59 3.70
CA ALA A 252 6.14 7.99 4.13
C ALA A 252 7.24 8.04 3.07
N HIS A 253 6.91 8.38 1.84
CA HIS A 253 7.86 8.44 0.72
C HIS A 253 8.04 9.87 0.19
N GLU A 254 8.94 10.03 -0.77
CA GLU A 254 9.21 11.34 -1.38
C GLU A 254 7.95 11.93 -2.02
N PRO A 255 7.79 13.25 -2.01
CA PRO A 255 6.66 13.92 -2.66
C PRO A 255 6.52 13.50 -4.13
N GLY A 256 5.30 13.18 -4.54
CA GLY A 256 5.01 12.74 -5.91
C GLY A 256 5.25 11.26 -6.20
N PHE A 257 5.78 10.48 -5.24
CA PHE A 257 5.92 9.02 -5.39
C PHE A 257 4.56 8.35 -5.57
N PHE A 258 3.64 8.61 -4.65
CA PHE A 258 2.23 8.20 -4.73
C PHE A 258 1.38 9.41 -4.38
N THR A 259 0.45 9.78 -5.26
CA THR A 259 -0.30 11.04 -5.17
C THR A 259 -1.77 10.81 -4.84
N ALA A 260 -2.48 11.89 -4.51
CA ALA A 260 -3.93 11.85 -4.36
C ALA A 260 -4.64 11.40 -5.67
N ALA A 261 -4.08 11.76 -6.83
CA ALA A 261 -4.58 11.27 -8.12
C ALA A 261 -4.39 9.75 -8.28
N ASP A 262 -3.28 9.20 -7.76
CA ASP A 262 -3.08 7.74 -7.75
C ASP A 262 -4.09 7.06 -6.83
N ALA A 263 -4.30 7.58 -5.62
CA ALA A 263 -5.29 7.04 -4.68
C ALA A 263 -6.70 7.05 -5.29
N ALA A 264 -7.08 8.15 -5.95
CA ALA A 264 -8.35 8.26 -6.66
C ALA A 264 -8.45 7.24 -7.81
N ALA A 265 -7.42 7.13 -8.66
CA ALA A 265 -7.39 6.21 -9.78
C ALA A 265 -7.50 4.74 -9.31
N PHE A 266 -6.75 4.35 -8.27
CA PHE A 266 -6.88 3.01 -7.69
C PHE A 266 -8.28 2.79 -7.11
N THR A 267 -8.83 3.74 -6.38
CA THR A 267 -10.17 3.64 -5.79
C THR A 267 -11.25 3.51 -6.87
N ASP A 268 -11.14 4.26 -7.96
CA ASP A 268 -12.06 4.18 -9.10
C ASP A 268 -11.97 2.84 -9.84
N ALA A 269 -10.79 2.23 -9.88
CA ALA A 269 -10.60 0.91 -10.49
C ALA A 269 -11.23 -0.22 -9.68
N LEU A 270 -11.45 -0.03 -8.36
CA LEU A 270 -12.09 -1.04 -7.53
C LEU A 270 -13.57 -1.17 -7.87
N PHE A 271 -14.10 -2.38 -7.78
CA PHE A 271 -15.51 -2.70 -8.02
C PHE A 271 -15.99 -2.38 -9.46
N SER A 272 -15.07 -2.31 -10.42
CA SER A 272 -15.40 -2.00 -11.82
C SER A 272 -15.90 -3.21 -12.62
N ARG A 273 -15.70 -4.43 -12.13
CA ARG A 273 -16.01 -5.68 -12.86
C ARG A 273 -16.98 -6.53 -12.05
N GLY A 274 -18.22 -6.73 -12.57
CA GLY A 274 -19.18 -7.77 -12.24
C GLY A 274 -19.10 -8.45 -10.86
N ASP A 275 -19.06 -7.66 -9.80
CA ASP A 275 -18.73 -8.07 -8.43
C ASP A 275 -19.96 -8.32 -7.54
N GLY A 276 -21.16 -8.12 -8.10
CA GLY A 276 -22.43 -8.28 -7.38
C GLY A 276 -22.79 -7.09 -6.49
N LEU A 277 -22.04 -5.98 -6.54
CA LEU A 277 -22.34 -4.75 -5.81
C LEU A 277 -23.26 -3.83 -6.62
N ALA A 278 -24.23 -3.19 -5.95
CA ALA A 278 -25.04 -2.14 -6.55
C ALA A 278 -24.22 -0.84 -6.72
N GLU A 279 -24.47 -0.08 -7.76
CA GLU A 279 -23.73 1.17 -8.02
C GLU A 279 -23.75 2.18 -6.87
N PRO A 280 -24.86 2.38 -6.11
CA PRO A 280 -24.84 3.22 -4.93
C PRO A 280 -23.87 2.74 -3.84
N ASP A 281 -23.78 1.41 -3.61
CA ASP A 281 -22.85 0.83 -2.64
C ASP A 281 -21.39 1.01 -3.09
N LYS A 282 -21.08 0.82 -4.39
CA LYS A 282 -19.75 1.09 -4.96
C LYS A 282 -19.34 2.54 -4.77
N SER A 283 -20.25 3.46 -5.09
CA SER A 283 -20.00 4.90 -4.92
C SER A 283 -19.74 5.26 -3.46
N ALA A 284 -20.53 4.72 -2.53
CA ALA A 284 -20.35 4.94 -1.10
C ALA A 284 -19.01 4.37 -0.58
N LEU A 285 -18.64 3.16 -1.00
CA LEU A 285 -17.36 2.53 -0.64
C LEU A 285 -16.17 3.36 -1.13
N ARG A 286 -16.19 3.77 -2.40
CA ARG A 286 -15.13 4.62 -2.99
C ARG A 286 -15.03 5.97 -2.29
N ALA A 287 -16.15 6.65 -2.08
CA ALA A 287 -16.19 7.94 -1.40
C ALA A 287 -15.63 7.83 0.04
N SER A 288 -16.00 6.80 0.78
CA SER A 288 -15.53 6.59 2.14
C SER A 288 -14.02 6.28 2.21
N MET A 289 -13.46 5.51 1.26
CA MET A 289 -12.02 5.29 1.18
C MET A 289 -11.25 6.58 0.93
N LEU A 290 -11.73 7.41 -0.03
CA LEU A 290 -11.10 8.69 -0.35
C LEU A 290 -11.25 9.71 0.77
N ASP A 291 -12.38 9.72 1.49
CA ASP A 291 -12.57 10.57 2.66
C ASP A 291 -11.59 10.21 3.79
N SER A 292 -11.47 8.92 4.13
CA SER A 292 -10.53 8.46 5.15
C SER A 292 -9.07 8.77 4.76
N TYR A 293 -8.70 8.54 3.50
CA TYR A 293 -7.39 8.91 2.95
C TYR A 293 -7.14 10.42 3.05
N GLY A 294 -8.10 11.23 2.61
CA GLY A 294 -8.00 12.70 2.62
C GLY A 294 -7.86 13.27 4.02
N ARG A 295 -8.61 12.73 5.00
CA ARG A 295 -8.47 13.13 6.42
C ARG A 295 -7.07 12.84 6.97
N LEU A 296 -6.49 11.69 6.66
CA LEU A 296 -5.12 11.36 7.07
C LEU A 296 -4.09 12.31 6.43
N CYS A 297 -4.23 12.59 5.13
CA CYS A 297 -3.36 13.54 4.43
C CYS A 297 -3.47 14.96 5.02
N ALA A 298 -4.69 15.45 5.24
CA ALA A 298 -4.93 16.78 5.82
C ALA A 298 -4.35 16.89 7.25
N ALA A 299 -4.47 15.84 8.06
CA ALA A 299 -3.87 15.81 9.40
C ALA A 299 -2.35 15.85 9.34
N PHE A 300 -1.72 15.18 8.37
CA PHE A 300 -0.28 15.25 8.14
C PHE A 300 0.17 16.64 7.66
N GLU A 301 -0.57 17.22 6.71
CA GLU A 301 -0.28 18.58 6.19
C GLU A 301 -0.42 19.67 7.26
N ALA A 302 -1.32 19.47 8.23
CA ALA A 302 -1.52 20.39 9.34
C ALA A 302 -0.35 20.38 10.36
N SER A 303 0.38 19.27 10.50
CA SER A 303 1.48 19.10 11.45
C SER A 303 2.57 18.16 10.91
N PRO A 304 3.30 18.56 9.86
CA PRO A 304 4.30 17.68 9.22
C PRO A 304 5.46 17.31 10.14
N GLU A 305 5.78 18.20 11.10
CA GLU A 305 6.84 18.02 12.10
C GLU A 305 6.57 16.87 13.07
N ALA A 306 5.29 16.48 13.28
CA ALA A 306 4.92 15.32 14.07
C ALA A 306 5.24 13.99 13.37
N GLY A 307 5.57 14.06 12.08
CA GLY A 307 5.89 12.91 11.23
C GLY A 307 4.66 12.17 10.73
N TRP A 308 4.82 11.47 9.62
CA TRP A 308 3.73 10.81 8.91
C TRP A 308 2.98 9.73 9.72
N ARG A 309 3.55 9.25 10.83
CA ARG A 309 2.91 8.23 11.68
C ARG A 309 1.88 8.82 12.63
N ALA A 310 2.02 10.08 13.02
CA ALA A 310 1.14 10.72 14.00
C ALA A 310 -0.33 10.73 13.58
N PRO A 311 -0.71 11.03 12.31
CA PRO A 311 -2.09 10.92 11.86
C PRO A 311 -2.69 9.51 12.01
N PHE A 312 -1.90 8.44 11.87
CA PHE A 312 -2.39 7.07 12.10
C PHE A 312 -2.81 6.86 13.56
N PHE A 313 -1.96 7.25 14.51
CA PHE A 313 -2.25 7.02 15.92
C PHE A 313 -3.41 7.90 16.41
N GLN A 314 -3.48 9.13 15.92
CA GLN A 314 -4.62 9.99 16.18
C GLN A 314 -5.92 9.38 15.61
N TRP A 315 -5.89 8.92 14.37
CA TRP A 315 -7.04 8.26 13.75
C TRP A 315 -7.45 6.98 14.49
N PHE A 316 -6.50 6.14 14.90
CA PHE A 316 -6.80 4.92 15.66
C PHE A 316 -7.45 5.23 17.02
N LYS A 317 -6.96 6.27 17.71
CA LYS A 317 -7.53 6.73 18.97
C LYS A 317 -8.97 7.24 18.79
N GLU A 318 -9.20 8.09 17.81
CA GLU A 318 -10.52 8.62 17.48
C GLU A 318 -11.48 7.49 17.09
N TYR A 319 -11.04 6.60 16.22
CA TYR A 319 -11.82 5.46 15.76
C TYR A 319 -12.16 4.49 16.92
N ALA A 320 -11.22 4.22 17.81
CA ALA A 320 -11.45 3.41 19.00
C ALA A 320 -12.51 4.04 19.91
N ALA A 321 -12.46 5.35 20.11
CA ALA A 321 -13.46 6.07 20.91
C ALA A 321 -14.85 6.05 20.24
N GLU A 322 -14.94 6.32 18.95
CA GLU A 322 -16.18 6.33 18.16
C GLU A 322 -16.85 4.94 18.12
N THR A 323 -16.06 3.87 18.10
CA THR A 323 -16.55 2.48 18.04
C THR A 323 -16.72 1.83 19.40
N GLY A 324 -16.54 2.58 20.49
CA GLY A 324 -16.73 2.09 21.86
C GLY A 324 -15.60 1.20 22.38
N GLN A 325 -14.43 1.16 21.72
CA GLN A 325 -13.23 0.43 22.14
C GLN A 325 -12.41 1.29 23.13
N LEU A 326 -13.03 1.72 24.22
CA LEU A 326 -12.51 2.76 25.12
C LEU A 326 -11.20 2.39 25.82
N GLU A 327 -10.96 1.11 26.11
CA GLU A 327 -9.70 0.64 26.69
C GLU A 327 -8.55 0.87 25.71
N ILE A 328 -8.76 0.54 24.44
CA ILE A 328 -7.77 0.77 23.37
C ILE A 328 -7.54 2.28 23.17
N ALA A 329 -8.61 3.08 23.17
CA ALA A 329 -8.49 4.55 23.05
C ALA A 329 -7.66 5.14 24.21
N ALA A 330 -7.80 4.61 25.43
CA ALA A 330 -7.01 5.02 26.58
C ALA A 330 -5.53 4.61 26.46
N GLU A 331 -5.24 3.37 26.00
CA GLU A 331 -3.87 2.91 25.77
C GLU A 331 -3.16 3.72 24.67
N LEU A 332 -3.91 4.23 23.70
CA LEU A 332 -3.38 5.08 22.61
C LEU A 332 -3.27 6.57 23.01
N ALA A 333 -3.70 6.96 24.21
CA ALA A 333 -3.63 8.36 24.63
C ALA A 333 -2.20 8.85 24.88
N ASP A 334 -1.26 7.93 25.14
CA ASP A 334 0.14 8.24 25.44
C ASP A 334 1.03 8.34 24.16
N PHE A 335 0.44 8.21 22.98
CA PHE A 335 1.12 8.34 21.69
C PHE A 335 0.71 9.62 20.96
#